data_5731e22d7c97782d03bca65d47c7ac0b
#
_entry.id   5731e22d7c97782d03bca65d47c7ac0b
#
_cell.length_a   1.000
_cell.length_b   1.000
_cell.length_c   1.000
_cell.angle_alpha   90.00
_cell.angle_beta   90.00
_cell.angle_gamma   90.00
#
_symmetry.space_group_name_H-M   'P 1'
#
loop_
_entity.id
_entity.type
_entity.pdbx_description
1 polymer ?
#
loop_
_entity_poly.entity_id
_entity_poly.type
_entity_poly.pdbx_seq_one_letter_code
_entity_poly.pdbx_strand_id
1 'polypeptide(L)'
;MKGVGRIYQQNFIDSYSQVAMVKLYDRKIALVAADMLHDRVVPFFDEHQIPLLRILTDRGTEYCGNREHHEFELYLALEDIDHSKTRARSPKSNEICERFHKTILNEFYQVTFRKKQYRSIEELQTNLDQWIEYYNKERPHSGKYCFDNISMPTFLDSIQLTKDKVINQIF
;
A
#
# COMPACT_ATOMS: atom_id res chain seq x y z
N MET A 1 -2.18 15.10 -16.54
CA MET A 1 -0.96 15.87 -16.91
C MET A 1 -0.99 16.14 -18.39
N LYS A 2 -0.61 17.36 -18.83
CA LYS A 2 -0.56 17.68 -20.27
C LYS A 2 0.44 16.74 -20.96
N GLY A 3 0.00 15.93 -21.93
CA GLY A 3 0.83 15.01 -22.70
C GLY A 3 1.04 13.60 -22.12
N VAL A 4 0.65 13.35 -20.85
CA VAL A 4 0.84 12.03 -20.21
C VAL A 4 -0.48 11.25 -20.06
N GLY A 5 -1.63 11.90 -20.27
CA GLY A 5 -2.92 11.26 -20.12
C GLY A 5 -3.37 11.12 -18.66
N ARG A 6 -4.20 10.11 -18.39
CA ARG A 6 -4.72 9.79 -17.07
C ARG A 6 -3.70 8.94 -16.31
N ILE A 7 -3.41 9.30 -15.07
CA ILE A 7 -2.51 8.56 -14.18
C ILE A 7 -3.35 7.90 -13.09
N TYR A 8 -3.02 6.67 -12.79
CA TYR A 8 -3.63 5.87 -11.73
C TYR A 8 -2.61 5.62 -10.62
N GLN A 9 -3.06 5.71 -9.39
CA GLN A 9 -2.28 5.39 -8.21
C GLN A 9 -2.71 4.03 -7.69
N GLN A 10 -1.75 3.11 -7.55
CA GLN A 10 -1.88 1.91 -6.73
C GLN A 10 -1.21 2.15 -5.39
N ASN A 11 -1.85 1.70 -4.31
CA ASN A 11 -1.29 1.82 -2.97
C ASN A 11 -1.52 0.55 -2.16
N PHE A 12 -0.56 0.26 -1.33
CA PHE A 12 -0.62 -0.71 -0.25
C PHE A 12 -0.44 0.01 1.08
N ILE A 13 -1.20 -0.40 2.10
CA ILE A 13 -1.08 0.16 3.46
C ILE A 13 -1.17 -0.99 4.45
N ASP A 14 -0.18 -1.11 5.30
CA ASP A 14 -0.24 -2.03 6.43
C ASP A 14 -1.30 -1.56 7.44
N SER A 15 -2.23 -2.44 7.74
CA SER A 15 -3.40 -2.09 8.56
C SER A 15 -3.05 -1.84 10.02
N TYR A 16 -1.93 -2.35 10.51
CA TYR A 16 -1.47 -2.16 11.87
C TYR A 16 -0.64 -0.90 12.02
N SER A 17 0.46 -0.80 11.30
CA SER A 17 1.44 0.28 11.42
C SER A 17 1.14 1.51 10.59
N GLN A 18 0.28 1.41 9.59
CA GLN A 18 0.00 2.44 8.58
C GLN A 18 1.19 2.71 7.63
N VAL A 19 2.20 1.84 7.59
CA VAL A 19 3.25 1.93 6.55
C VAL A 19 2.58 1.84 5.19
N ALA A 20 2.90 2.78 4.32
CA ALA A 20 2.30 2.92 3.00
C ALA A 20 3.35 2.78 1.89
N MET A 21 2.94 2.20 0.78
CA MET A 21 3.69 2.12 -0.47
C MET A 21 2.78 2.55 -1.60
N VAL A 22 3.32 3.30 -2.55
CA VAL A 22 2.54 3.87 -3.66
C VAL A 22 3.32 3.77 -4.95
N LYS A 23 2.65 3.35 -6.02
CA LYS A 23 3.21 3.37 -7.37
C LYS A 23 2.20 3.91 -8.37
N LEU A 24 2.69 4.69 -9.34
CA LEU A 24 1.90 5.35 -10.37
C LEU A 24 1.95 4.57 -11.68
N TYR A 25 0.82 4.56 -12.39
CA TYR A 25 0.67 3.84 -13.65
C TYR A 25 -0.16 4.66 -14.66
N ASP A 26 0.02 4.35 -15.93
CA ASP A 26 -0.77 4.92 -17.05
C ASP A 26 -2.09 4.18 -17.29
N ARG A 27 -2.31 3.03 -16.60
CA ARG A 27 -3.47 2.16 -16.76
C ARG A 27 -3.92 1.55 -15.44
N LYS A 28 -5.16 1.04 -15.42
CA LYS A 28 -5.77 0.38 -14.26
C LYS A 28 -6.25 -1.01 -14.69
N ILE A 29 -5.39 -2.01 -14.55
CA ILE A 29 -5.62 -3.41 -14.92
C ILE A 29 -5.02 -4.33 -13.86
N ALA A 30 -5.39 -5.62 -13.89
CA ALA A 30 -4.91 -6.62 -12.92
C ALA A 30 -3.38 -6.75 -12.87
N LEU A 31 -2.73 -6.67 -14.04
CA LEU A 31 -1.27 -6.75 -14.13
C LEU A 31 -0.55 -5.65 -13.33
N VAL A 32 -1.05 -4.40 -13.33
CA VAL A 32 -0.41 -3.32 -12.56
C VAL A 32 -0.64 -3.47 -11.05
N ALA A 33 -1.73 -4.10 -10.64
CA ALA A 33 -1.94 -4.44 -9.24
C ALA A 33 -0.96 -5.53 -8.77
N ALA A 34 -0.70 -6.55 -9.60
CA ALA A 34 0.32 -7.56 -9.35
C ALA A 34 1.74 -6.96 -9.36
N ASP A 35 2.04 -6.07 -10.32
CA ASP A 35 3.32 -5.37 -10.41
C ASP A 35 3.63 -4.52 -9.17
N MET A 36 2.63 -3.84 -8.61
CA MET A 36 2.78 -3.09 -7.35
C MET A 36 3.22 -3.99 -6.19
N LEU A 37 2.64 -5.20 -6.08
CA LEU A 37 3.01 -6.17 -5.06
C LEU A 37 4.43 -6.68 -5.28
N HIS A 38 4.73 -7.09 -6.51
CA HIS A 38 6.03 -7.66 -6.88
C HIS A 38 7.18 -6.65 -6.72
N ASP A 39 6.98 -5.42 -7.14
CA ASP A 39 8.03 -4.40 -7.18
C ASP A 39 8.27 -3.73 -5.82
N ARG A 40 7.24 -3.59 -4.99
CA ARG A 40 7.32 -2.78 -3.77
C ARG A 40 6.96 -3.53 -2.50
N VAL A 41 5.88 -4.30 -2.51
CA VAL A 41 5.32 -4.83 -1.27
C VAL A 41 6.05 -6.10 -0.84
N VAL A 42 6.12 -7.11 -1.68
CA VAL A 42 6.79 -8.37 -1.35
C VAL A 42 8.26 -8.14 -0.98
N PRO A 43 9.06 -7.37 -1.76
CA PRO A 43 10.45 -7.09 -1.39
C PRO A 43 10.60 -6.40 -0.03
N PHE A 44 9.68 -5.50 0.33
CA PHE A 44 9.70 -4.85 1.64
C PHE A 44 9.49 -5.84 2.78
N PHE A 45 8.54 -6.77 2.66
CA PHE A 45 8.29 -7.79 3.67
C PHE A 45 9.44 -8.80 3.76
N ASP A 46 10.04 -9.17 2.62
CA ASP A 46 11.20 -10.05 2.54
C ASP A 46 12.43 -9.43 3.21
N GLU A 47 12.71 -8.15 2.97
CA GLU A 47 13.80 -7.40 3.62
C GLU A 47 13.69 -7.46 5.15
N HIS A 48 12.46 -7.40 5.67
CA HIS A 48 12.19 -7.48 7.10
C HIS A 48 12.02 -8.92 7.63
N GLN A 49 12.19 -9.93 6.76
CA GLN A 49 12.04 -11.35 7.09
C GLN A 49 10.67 -11.69 7.71
N ILE A 50 9.61 -11.11 7.14
CA ILE A 50 8.23 -11.36 7.55
C ILE A 50 7.43 -11.82 6.32
N PRO A 51 6.66 -12.93 6.43
CA PRO A 51 5.78 -13.33 5.34
C PRO A 51 4.58 -12.37 5.21
N LEU A 52 4.26 -11.96 3.99
CA LEU A 52 3.00 -11.29 3.68
C LEU A 52 1.89 -12.34 3.58
N LEU A 53 1.14 -12.53 4.66
CA LEU A 53 0.17 -13.63 4.75
C LEU A 53 -1.15 -13.35 4.03
N ARG A 54 -1.61 -12.09 4.04
CA ARG A 54 -2.94 -11.75 3.53
C ARG A 54 -3.04 -10.32 3.04
N ILE A 55 -3.77 -10.14 1.95
CA ILE A 55 -4.13 -8.84 1.41
C ILE A 55 -5.65 -8.68 1.42
N LEU A 56 -6.09 -7.48 1.83
CA LEU A 56 -7.48 -7.05 1.75
C LEU A 56 -7.60 -6.00 0.64
N THR A 57 -8.46 -6.26 -0.35
CA THR A 57 -8.75 -5.31 -1.43
C THR A 57 -10.23 -4.92 -1.44
N ASP A 58 -10.56 -3.88 -2.16
CA ASP A 58 -11.93 -3.65 -2.60
C ASP A 58 -12.33 -4.67 -3.70
N ARG A 59 -13.48 -4.45 -4.34
CA ARG A 59 -13.99 -5.32 -5.40
C ARG A 59 -13.73 -4.74 -6.79
N GLY A 60 -12.70 -3.92 -6.94
CA GLY A 60 -12.29 -3.40 -8.24
C GLY A 60 -11.90 -4.53 -9.21
N THR A 61 -12.11 -4.31 -10.49
CA THR A 61 -11.80 -5.29 -11.53
C THR A 61 -10.30 -5.58 -11.64
N GLU A 62 -9.45 -4.69 -11.16
CA GLU A 62 -8.00 -4.88 -11.05
C GLU A 62 -7.59 -5.90 -9.98
N TYR A 63 -8.47 -6.18 -9.00
CA TYR A 63 -8.21 -7.12 -7.91
C TYR A 63 -9.08 -8.38 -7.99
N CYS A 64 -10.18 -8.34 -8.73
CA CYS A 64 -11.19 -9.39 -8.72
C CYS A 64 -11.53 -9.84 -10.12
N GLY A 65 -11.25 -11.11 -10.42
CA GLY A 65 -11.59 -11.77 -11.67
C GLY A 65 -11.67 -13.29 -11.53
N ASN A 66 -11.67 -14.00 -12.65
CA ASN A 66 -11.57 -15.46 -12.64
C ASN A 66 -10.15 -15.85 -12.22
N ARG A 67 -10.04 -16.67 -11.19
CA ARG A 67 -8.77 -17.08 -10.57
C ARG A 67 -7.77 -17.70 -11.55
N GLU A 68 -8.25 -18.36 -12.59
CA GLU A 68 -7.41 -19.05 -13.57
C GLU A 68 -6.82 -18.12 -14.64
N HIS A 69 -7.37 -16.91 -14.79
CA HIS A 69 -7.01 -15.99 -15.88
C HIS A 69 -6.79 -14.54 -15.44
N HIS A 70 -6.81 -14.29 -14.12
CA HIS A 70 -6.68 -12.92 -13.59
C HIS A 70 -5.29 -12.76 -12.98
N GLU A 71 -4.45 -11.91 -13.56
CA GLU A 71 -3.03 -11.78 -13.25
C GLU A 71 -2.77 -11.50 -11.76
N PHE A 72 -3.59 -10.68 -11.12
CA PHE A 72 -3.46 -10.39 -9.69
C PHE A 72 -3.75 -11.63 -8.82
N GLU A 73 -4.83 -12.36 -9.11
CA GLU A 73 -5.18 -13.58 -8.37
C GLU A 73 -4.14 -14.70 -8.58
N LEU A 74 -3.61 -14.80 -9.81
CA LEU A 74 -2.53 -15.74 -10.12
C LEU A 74 -1.24 -15.39 -9.37
N TYR A 75 -0.89 -14.11 -9.32
CA TYR A 75 0.29 -13.65 -8.58
C TYR A 75 0.17 -13.98 -7.08
N LEU A 76 -0.97 -13.68 -6.46
CA LEU A 76 -1.21 -14.02 -5.05
C LEU A 76 -1.11 -15.52 -4.77
N ALA A 77 -1.61 -16.35 -5.70
CA ALA A 77 -1.53 -17.80 -5.58
C ALA A 77 -0.08 -18.33 -5.70
N LEU A 78 0.75 -17.70 -6.53
CA LEU A 78 2.17 -18.05 -6.66
C LEU A 78 2.98 -17.67 -5.43
N GLU A 79 2.67 -16.54 -4.80
CA GLU A 79 3.34 -16.05 -3.59
C GLU A 79 2.74 -16.62 -2.29
N ASP A 80 1.75 -17.52 -2.37
CA ASP A 80 1.02 -18.09 -1.23
C ASP A 80 0.39 -17.02 -0.31
N ILE A 81 -0.15 -15.96 -0.91
CA ILE A 81 -0.77 -14.84 -0.22
C ILE A 81 -2.30 -15.00 -0.25
N ASP A 82 -2.93 -15.05 0.92
CA ASP A 82 -4.38 -15.06 1.04
C ASP A 82 -5.02 -13.76 0.51
N HIS A 83 -6.07 -13.89 -0.30
CA HIS A 83 -6.85 -12.75 -0.79
C HIS A 83 -8.19 -12.63 -0.06
N SER A 84 -8.39 -11.54 0.65
CA SER A 84 -9.66 -11.15 1.25
C SER A 84 -10.24 -9.93 0.52
N LYS A 85 -11.57 -9.92 0.38
CA LYS A 85 -12.29 -8.83 -0.30
C LYS A 85 -13.18 -8.09 0.69
N THR A 86 -13.22 -6.77 0.60
CA THR A 86 -14.11 -5.96 1.44
C THR A 86 -15.57 -6.35 1.24
N ARG A 87 -16.37 -6.29 2.30
CA ARG A 87 -17.81 -6.53 2.20
C ARG A 87 -18.46 -5.44 1.36
N ALA A 88 -19.33 -5.83 0.44
CA ALA A 88 -20.12 -4.87 -0.32
C ALA A 88 -20.91 -3.96 0.64
N ARG A 89 -20.89 -2.66 0.38
CA ARG A 89 -21.60 -1.63 1.18
C ARG A 89 -21.13 -1.53 2.64
N SER A 90 -19.90 -1.92 2.99
CA SER A 90 -19.32 -1.74 4.32
C SER A 90 -18.23 -0.67 4.32
N PRO A 91 -18.53 0.58 4.71
CA PRO A 91 -17.53 1.67 4.72
C PRO A 91 -16.33 1.38 5.60
N LYS A 92 -16.53 0.69 6.73
CA LYS A 92 -15.48 0.41 7.73
C LYS A 92 -14.32 -0.45 7.19
N SER A 93 -14.56 -1.27 6.16
CA SER A 93 -13.54 -2.17 5.65
C SER A 93 -12.49 -1.48 4.76
N ASN A 94 -12.74 -0.25 4.32
CA ASN A 94 -11.82 0.54 3.48
C ASN A 94 -11.36 1.87 4.12
N GLU A 95 -11.71 2.10 5.38
CA GLU A 95 -11.47 3.37 6.08
C GLU A 95 -9.98 3.76 6.11
N ILE A 96 -9.07 2.80 6.22
CA ILE A 96 -7.62 3.04 6.25
C ILE A 96 -7.15 3.60 4.89
N CYS A 97 -7.54 2.96 3.79
CA CYS A 97 -7.20 3.41 2.44
C CYS A 97 -7.83 4.78 2.13
N GLU A 98 -9.09 5.00 2.51
CA GLU A 98 -9.78 6.29 2.30
C GLU A 98 -9.09 7.42 3.07
N ARG A 99 -8.68 7.17 4.31
CA ARG A 99 -7.93 8.13 5.12
C ARG A 99 -6.58 8.46 4.48
N PHE A 100 -5.86 7.44 4.02
CA PHE A 100 -4.60 7.64 3.31
C PHE A 100 -4.79 8.43 2.01
N HIS A 101 -5.82 8.10 1.21
CA HIS A 101 -6.13 8.86 -0.02
C HIS A 101 -6.41 10.33 0.26
N LYS A 102 -7.10 10.64 1.34
CA LYS A 102 -7.36 12.03 1.75
C LYS A 102 -6.06 12.72 2.18
N THR A 103 -5.20 12.03 2.91
CA THR A 103 -3.91 12.56 3.35
C THR A 103 -2.99 12.86 2.17
N ILE A 104 -2.76 11.91 1.28
CA ILE A 104 -1.88 12.10 0.10
C ILE A 104 -2.43 13.17 -0.86
N LEU A 105 -3.75 13.27 -1.00
CA LEU A 105 -4.36 14.32 -1.80
C LEU A 105 -4.07 15.71 -1.25
N ASN A 106 -4.24 15.90 0.06
CA ASN A 106 -4.10 17.19 0.70
C ASN A 106 -2.63 17.59 0.93
N GLU A 107 -1.79 16.66 1.35
CA GLU A 107 -0.43 16.95 1.79
C GLU A 107 0.60 16.83 0.67
N PHE A 108 0.34 16.01 -0.35
CA PHE A 108 1.23 15.84 -1.49
C PHE A 108 0.68 16.46 -2.77
N TYR A 109 -0.42 15.92 -3.34
CA TYR A 109 -0.85 16.32 -4.67
C TYR A 109 -1.27 17.79 -4.76
N GLN A 110 -2.10 18.28 -3.83
CA GLN A 110 -2.55 19.67 -3.85
C GLN A 110 -1.39 20.66 -3.67
N VAL A 111 -0.39 20.31 -2.84
CA VAL A 111 0.78 21.15 -2.62
C VAL A 111 1.70 21.12 -3.83
N THR A 112 2.00 19.94 -4.32
CA THR A 112 2.98 19.72 -5.37
C THR A 112 2.52 20.27 -6.73
N PHE A 113 1.27 20.05 -7.12
CA PHE A 113 0.73 20.56 -8.40
C PHE A 113 0.54 22.07 -8.45
N ARG A 114 0.51 22.76 -7.29
CA ARG A 114 0.56 24.22 -7.25
C ARG A 114 1.96 24.78 -7.52
N LYS A 115 3.00 24.00 -7.20
CA LYS A 115 4.40 24.45 -7.26
C LYS A 115 5.13 24.00 -8.52
N LYS A 116 4.74 22.86 -9.09
CA LYS A 116 5.48 22.21 -10.18
C LYS A 116 4.55 21.56 -11.19
N GLN A 117 4.90 21.69 -12.47
CA GLN A 117 4.30 20.91 -13.55
C GLN A 117 5.21 19.73 -13.88
N TYR A 118 4.65 18.53 -13.85
CA TYR A 118 5.36 17.30 -14.17
C TYR A 118 5.24 16.96 -15.65
N ARG A 119 6.33 16.49 -16.25
CA ARG A 119 6.41 16.14 -17.66
C ARG A 119 6.33 14.63 -17.90
N SER A 120 6.60 13.81 -16.88
CA SER A 120 6.52 12.35 -16.96
C SER A 120 5.99 11.74 -15.65
N ILE A 121 5.60 10.46 -15.71
CA ILE A 121 5.16 9.69 -14.55
C ILE A 121 6.35 9.47 -13.61
N GLU A 122 7.53 9.20 -14.14
CA GLU A 122 8.75 8.94 -13.40
C GLU A 122 9.17 10.14 -12.56
N GLU A 123 9.05 11.35 -13.12
CA GLU A 123 9.33 12.58 -12.38
C GLU A 123 8.37 12.78 -11.21
N LEU A 124 7.08 12.51 -11.43
CA LEU A 124 6.08 12.57 -10.36
C LEU A 124 6.30 11.46 -9.34
N GLN A 125 6.63 10.23 -9.78
CA GLN A 125 6.93 9.09 -8.91
C GLN A 125 8.11 9.38 -7.99
N THR A 126 9.20 9.95 -8.52
CA THR A 126 10.38 10.31 -7.70
C THR A 126 10.02 11.25 -6.55
N ASN A 127 9.21 12.28 -6.80
CA ASN A 127 8.77 13.19 -5.74
C ASN A 127 7.76 12.52 -4.79
N LEU A 128 6.93 11.62 -5.31
CA LEU A 128 6.00 10.85 -4.49
C LEU A 128 6.74 9.90 -3.56
N ASP A 129 7.79 9.23 -4.04
CA ASP A 129 8.61 8.33 -3.23
C ASP A 129 9.28 9.07 -2.06
N GLN A 130 9.79 10.29 -2.29
CA GLN A 130 10.33 11.15 -1.22
C GLN A 130 9.27 11.51 -0.18
N TRP A 131 8.04 11.83 -0.62
CA TRP A 131 6.95 12.12 0.29
C TRP A 131 6.48 10.88 1.06
N ILE A 132 6.44 9.69 0.43
CA ILE A 132 6.13 8.42 1.08
C ILE A 132 7.20 8.07 2.13
N GLU A 133 8.46 8.35 1.86
CA GLU A 133 9.53 8.17 2.84
C GLU A 133 9.31 9.05 4.08
N TYR A 134 9.01 10.33 3.89
CA TYR A 134 8.61 11.23 4.98
C TYR A 134 7.35 10.72 5.70
N TYR A 135 6.32 10.31 4.98
CA TYR A 135 5.08 9.76 5.52
C TYR A 135 5.35 8.56 6.45
N ASN A 136 6.22 7.65 6.04
CA ASN A 136 6.53 6.43 6.79
C ASN A 136 7.49 6.65 7.96
N LYS A 137 8.47 7.56 7.81
CA LYS A 137 9.59 7.69 8.75
C LYS A 137 9.53 8.90 9.68
N GLU A 138 8.71 9.91 9.37
CA GLU A 138 8.72 11.17 10.10
C GLU A 138 7.32 11.65 10.51
N ARG A 139 6.29 11.33 9.71
CA ARG A 139 4.93 11.81 9.96
C ARG A 139 4.26 11.02 11.08
N PRO A 140 3.75 11.68 12.16
CA PRO A 140 2.96 11.00 13.19
C PRO A 140 1.58 10.61 12.65
N HIS A 141 1.06 9.47 13.12
CA HIS A 141 -0.21 8.90 12.69
C HIS A 141 -1.16 8.66 13.87
N SER A 142 -2.37 9.22 13.80
CA SER A 142 -3.44 9.00 14.77
C SER A 142 -4.20 7.70 14.55
N GLY A 143 -3.61 6.71 13.89
CA GLY A 143 -4.17 5.38 13.69
C GLY A 143 -4.35 4.63 15.01
N LYS A 144 -5.32 3.70 15.06
CA LYS A 144 -5.71 2.95 16.26
C LYS A 144 -4.53 2.29 16.97
N TYR A 145 -3.51 1.85 16.25
CA TYR A 145 -2.35 1.16 16.78
C TYR A 145 -1.07 1.99 16.73
N CYS A 146 -1.10 3.15 16.09
CA CYS A 146 0.06 4.07 16.02
C CYS A 146 0.14 4.99 17.23
N PHE A 147 -0.99 5.35 17.88
CA PHE A 147 -1.04 6.23 19.07
C PHE A 147 -0.18 7.49 18.91
N ASP A 148 -0.33 8.18 17.76
CA ASP A 148 0.47 9.33 17.35
C ASP A 148 1.97 9.03 17.12
N ASN A 149 2.36 7.76 17.04
CA ASN A 149 3.70 7.36 16.64
C ASN A 149 3.86 7.36 15.11
N ILE A 150 5.11 7.24 14.70
CA ILE A 150 5.51 7.14 13.30
C ILE A 150 5.27 5.71 12.79
N SER A 151 4.88 5.55 11.51
CA SER A 151 4.50 4.26 10.95
C SER A 151 5.65 3.24 10.95
N MET A 152 6.85 3.62 10.51
CA MET A 152 7.96 2.68 10.40
C MET A 152 8.44 2.13 11.75
N PRO A 153 8.67 2.93 12.80
CA PRO A 153 8.90 2.40 14.13
C PRO A 153 7.80 1.48 14.64
N THR A 154 6.52 1.84 14.44
CA THR A 154 5.37 1.00 14.82
C THR A 154 5.40 -0.35 14.10
N PHE A 155 5.79 -0.37 12.82
CA PHE A 155 5.97 -1.60 12.05
C PHE A 155 7.07 -2.47 12.64
N LEU A 156 8.25 -1.91 12.88
CA LEU A 156 9.40 -2.63 13.45
C LEU A 156 9.11 -3.20 14.84
N ASP A 157 8.44 -2.44 15.69
CA ASP A 157 8.02 -2.91 17.02
C ASP A 157 7.02 -4.08 16.92
N SER A 158 6.13 -4.07 15.91
CA SER A 158 5.18 -5.15 15.69
C SER A 158 5.85 -6.47 15.31
N ILE A 159 6.99 -6.42 14.61
CA ILE A 159 7.80 -7.59 14.27
C ILE A 159 8.29 -8.26 15.55
N GLN A 160 8.89 -7.48 16.45
CA GLN A 160 9.42 -8.00 17.70
C GLN A 160 8.31 -8.63 18.54
N LEU A 161 7.17 -7.96 18.67
CA LEU A 161 6.00 -8.50 19.39
C LEU A 161 5.48 -9.81 18.79
N THR A 162 5.56 -9.97 17.47
CA THR A 162 5.16 -11.22 16.80
C THR A 162 6.13 -12.33 17.08
N LYS A 163 7.44 -12.06 17.01
CA LYS A 163 8.50 -13.03 17.34
C LYS A 163 8.38 -13.49 18.80
N ASP A 164 8.18 -12.58 19.73
CA ASP A 164 8.03 -12.89 21.16
C ASP A 164 6.80 -13.75 21.44
N LYS A 165 5.69 -13.51 20.74
CA LYS A 165 4.47 -14.32 20.88
C LYS A 165 4.64 -15.74 20.32
N VAL A 166 5.29 -15.89 19.18
CA VAL A 166 5.57 -17.20 18.58
C VAL A 166 6.47 -18.03 19.50
N ILE A 167 7.51 -17.43 20.06
CA ILE A 167 8.41 -18.10 21.00
C ILE A 167 7.63 -18.58 22.25
N ASN A 168 6.75 -17.74 22.81
CA ASN A 168 5.96 -18.07 24.00
C ASN A 168 4.84 -19.10 23.75
N GLN A 169 4.53 -19.44 22.51
CA GLN A 169 3.57 -20.51 22.14
C GLN A 169 4.24 -21.86 21.89
N ILE A 170 5.56 -21.90 21.78
CA ILE A 170 6.34 -23.12 21.53
C ILE A 170 6.85 -23.73 22.87
N PHE A 171 6.77 -23.02 23.97
CA PHE A 171 7.06 -23.44 25.33
C PHE A 171 5.81 -23.40 26.20
#